data_80092b0b3c9b94f11dc34a60ad555efd
#
_entry.id   80092b0b3c9b94f11dc34a60ad555efd
#
_cell.length_a   1.000
_cell.length_b   1.000
_cell.length_c   1.000
_cell.angle_alpha   90.00
_cell.angle_beta   90.00
_cell.angle_gamma   90.00
#
_symmetry.space_group_name_H-M   'P 1'
#
loop_
_entity.id
_entity.type
_entity.pdbx_description
1 polymer ?
#
loop_
_entity_poly.entity_id
_entity_poly.type
_entity_poly.pdbx_seq_one_letter_code
_entity_poly.pdbx_strand_id
1 'polypeptide(L)'
;MEGLEPRVLLSAVEAALSPPVDPLVAAQSAALSDASAAAAALDLNQTFYLHSQPGASKTIYLDFDGATTSGTYWNTYYNNGRDIVTPAYDFDGNAGAFSNAELERIQYIWQRVAEDYIPFDVDLTTQEPAAGGLVNSGGGDTTWGVRVVIGGGGAWLGQPAGGVAYMDSFTWNSDTPCFVFVDNLGNGA
;
A
#
# COMPACT_ATOMS: atom_id res chain seq x y z
N MET A 1 68.80 12.99 2.89
CA MET A 1 68.11 12.32 4.02
C MET A 1 66.69 12.30 3.67
N GLU A 2 66.26 11.18 3.10
CA GLU A 2 64.90 10.99 2.62
C GLU A 2 64.02 10.51 3.78
N GLY A 3 62.94 11.23 4.03
CA GLY A 3 61.95 10.86 4.99
C GLY A 3 61.03 9.76 4.41
N LEU A 4 61.08 8.58 5.01
CA LEU A 4 60.20 7.45 4.73
C LEU A 4 58.76 7.80 5.11
N GLU A 5 57.89 7.67 4.14
CA GLU A 5 56.45 7.92 4.30
C GLU A 5 55.75 6.89 5.22
N PRO A 6 54.93 7.30 6.20
CA PRO A 6 54.24 6.37 7.09
C PRO A 6 52.87 5.85 6.51
N ARG A 7 52.69 5.87 5.19
CA ARG A 7 51.38 5.55 4.58
C ARG A 7 51.17 4.07 4.23
N VAL A 8 52.16 3.23 4.27
CA VAL A 8 52.07 1.82 3.83
C VAL A 8 51.70 0.86 4.97
N LEU A 9 51.83 1.30 6.23
CA LEU A 9 51.56 0.41 7.38
C LEU A 9 50.14 0.41 7.90
N LEU A 10 49.27 1.39 7.52
CA LEU A 10 47.89 1.42 8.02
C LEU A 10 46.91 0.52 7.25
N SER A 11 47.18 0.26 5.96
CA SER A 11 46.28 -0.59 5.15
C SER A 11 46.46 -2.08 5.41
N ALA A 12 47.58 -2.50 5.95
CA ALA A 12 47.85 -3.90 6.27
C ALA A 12 47.32 -4.31 7.67
N VAL A 13 47.08 -3.36 8.55
CA VAL A 13 46.55 -3.63 9.91
C VAL A 13 45.04 -3.69 9.95
N GLU A 14 44.37 -2.96 9.08
CA GLU A 14 42.89 -2.98 8.99
C GLU A 14 42.35 -4.29 8.38
N ALA A 15 43.08 -4.92 7.48
CA ALA A 15 42.73 -6.23 6.91
C ALA A 15 42.90 -7.41 7.90
N ALA A 16 43.66 -7.21 8.99
CA ALA A 16 43.92 -8.27 9.98
C ALA A 16 42.97 -8.24 11.19
N LEU A 17 42.10 -7.23 11.31
CA LEU A 17 41.18 -7.04 12.45
C LEU A 17 39.73 -7.43 12.19
N SER A 18 39.41 -7.85 10.97
CA SER A 18 38.08 -8.42 10.71
C SER A 18 38.09 -9.89 11.12
N PRO A 19 37.31 -10.34 12.08
CA PRO A 19 37.18 -11.76 12.40
C PRO A 19 36.72 -12.50 11.14
N PRO A 20 37.27 -13.70 10.89
CA PRO A 20 36.83 -14.51 9.76
C PRO A 20 35.32 -14.76 9.92
N VAL A 21 34.53 -14.32 8.95
CA VAL A 21 33.08 -14.61 8.92
C VAL A 21 32.94 -16.10 8.74
N ASP A 22 32.34 -16.77 9.70
CA ASP A 22 32.05 -18.21 9.61
C ASP A 22 31.32 -18.48 8.28
N PRO A 23 31.83 -19.34 7.42
CA PRO A 23 31.22 -19.64 6.13
C PRO A 23 29.81 -20.16 6.25
N LEU A 24 29.42 -20.75 7.38
CA LEU A 24 28.03 -21.11 7.69
C LEU A 24 27.14 -19.89 7.91
N VAL A 25 27.64 -18.86 8.59
CA VAL A 25 26.88 -17.61 8.81
C VAL A 25 26.74 -16.81 7.52
N ALA A 26 27.78 -16.78 6.69
CA ALA A 26 27.74 -16.15 5.38
C ALA A 26 26.77 -16.88 4.43
N ALA A 27 26.76 -18.22 4.44
CA ALA A 27 25.83 -19.03 3.65
C ALA A 27 24.38 -18.89 4.14
N GLN A 28 24.16 -18.79 5.46
CA GLN A 28 22.82 -18.54 6.02
C GLN A 28 22.33 -17.12 5.70
N SER A 29 23.20 -16.12 5.75
CA SER A 29 22.83 -14.75 5.38
C SER A 29 22.52 -14.63 3.89
N ALA A 30 23.26 -15.32 3.02
CA ALA A 30 22.97 -15.39 1.59
C ALA A 30 21.66 -16.13 1.31
N ALA A 31 21.42 -17.26 1.99
CA ALA A 31 20.18 -18.03 1.85
C ALA A 31 18.96 -17.26 2.39
N LEU A 32 19.11 -16.45 3.43
CA LEU A 32 18.04 -15.58 3.95
C LEU A 32 17.79 -14.38 3.02
N SER A 33 18.84 -13.82 2.40
CA SER A 33 18.66 -12.75 1.40
C SER A 33 18.04 -13.28 0.10
N ASP A 34 18.40 -14.49 -0.33
CA ASP A 34 17.80 -15.15 -1.50
C ASP A 34 16.37 -15.63 -1.21
N ALA A 35 16.06 -16.07 0.00
CA ALA A 35 14.70 -16.40 0.43
C ALA A 35 13.81 -15.15 0.59
N SER A 36 14.40 -14.01 0.97
CA SER A 36 13.70 -12.71 1.01
C SER A 36 13.49 -12.11 -0.38
N ALA A 37 14.39 -12.37 -1.33
CA ALA A 37 14.25 -11.98 -2.74
C ALA A 37 13.35 -12.96 -3.51
N ALA A 38 13.16 -14.17 -3.00
CA ALA A 38 12.28 -15.21 -3.54
C ALA A 38 10.93 -15.30 -2.79
N ALA A 39 10.51 -14.27 -2.09
CA ALA A 39 9.08 -14.04 -1.93
C ALA A 39 8.55 -13.91 -3.36
N ALA A 40 7.95 -15.00 -3.87
CA ALA A 40 7.59 -15.13 -5.27
C ALA A 40 6.84 -13.87 -5.69
N ALA A 41 7.37 -13.16 -6.68
CA ALA A 41 6.68 -12.01 -7.25
C ALA A 41 5.26 -12.49 -7.57
N LEU A 42 4.26 -11.84 -6.98
CA LEU A 42 2.87 -12.19 -7.23
C LEU A 42 2.60 -12.04 -8.72
N ASP A 43 1.81 -12.94 -9.29
CA ASP A 43 1.41 -12.82 -10.68
C ASP A 43 0.69 -11.47 -10.87
N LEU A 44 1.18 -10.64 -11.80
CA LEU A 44 0.60 -9.32 -12.07
C LEU A 44 -0.87 -9.39 -12.50
N ASN A 45 -1.29 -10.50 -13.09
CA ASN A 45 -2.71 -10.73 -13.41
C ASN A 45 -3.59 -10.89 -12.17
N GLN A 46 -3.01 -11.11 -11.00
CA GLN A 46 -3.71 -11.24 -9.74
C GLN A 46 -3.75 -9.94 -8.94
N THR A 47 -3.20 -8.84 -9.45
CA THR A 47 -3.08 -7.57 -8.72
C THR A 47 -4.41 -7.07 -8.14
N PHE A 48 -5.52 -7.28 -8.83
CA PHE A 48 -6.87 -6.88 -8.38
C PHE A 48 -7.67 -8.02 -7.75
N TYR A 49 -6.99 -9.08 -7.27
CA TYR A 49 -7.60 -10.25 -6.61
C TYR A 49 -6.85 -10.67 -5.35
N LEU A 50 -6.07 -9.75 -4.77
CA LEU A 50 -5.24 -10.06 -3.60
C LEU A 50 -6.08 -10.02 -2.32
N HIS A 51 -5.80 -10.95 -1.42
CA HIS A 51 -6.42 -11.07 -0.10
C HIS A 51 -5.35 -11.40 0.93
N SER A 52 -5.31 -10.67 2.05
CA SER A 52 -4.40 -10.97 3.16
C SER A 52 -4.94 -12.06 4.08
N GLN A 53 -6.25 -12.08 4.29
CA GLN A 53 -6.94 -13.01 5.16
C GLN A 53 -8.33 -13.35 4.62
N PRO A 54 -8.42 -14.21 3.58
CA PRO A 54 -9.70 -14.60 3.02
C PRO A 54 -10.61 -15.22 4.10
N GLY A 55 -11.84 -14.72 4.20
CA GLY A 55 -12.81 -15.20 5.20
C GLY A 55 -12.80 -14.43 6.53
N ALA A 56 -11.96 -13.42 6.69
CA ALA A 56 -12.09 -12.47 7.79
C ALA A 56 -13.47 -11.79 7.77
N SER A 57 -13.95 -11.42 8.95
CA SER A 57 -15.27 -10.78 9.09
C SER A 57 -15.26 -9.31 8.73
N LYS A 58 -14.11 -8.70 8.62
CA LYS A 58 -13.92 -7.29 8.26
C LYS A 58 -13.07 -7.16 7.02
N THR A 59 -13.32 -6.10 6.24
CA THR A 59 -12.64 -5.87 4.97
C THR A 59 -12.11 -4.44 4.86
N ILE A 60 -10.88 -4.30 4.44
CA ILE A 60 -10.34 -3.04 3.92
C ILE A 60 -10.08 -3.24 2.44
N TYR A 61 -10.87 -2.60 1.60
CA TYR A 61 -10.72 -2.67 0.15
C TYR A 61 -9.86 -1.51 -0.35
N LEU A 62 -8.71 -1.84 -0.92
CA LEU A 62 -7.79 -0.90 -1.55
C LEU A 62 -8.18 -0.76 -3.03
N ASP A 63 -8.87 0.32 -3.34
CA ASP A 63 -9.42 0.62 -4.66
C ASP A 63 -8.43 1.50 -5.45
N PHE A 64 -7.76 0.88 -6.41
CA PHE A 64 -6.75 1.53 -7.27
C PHE A 64 -7.24 1.80 -8.69
N ASP A 65 -8.37 1.23 -9.09
CA ASP A 65 -8.83 1.28 -10.48
C ASP A 65 -9.77 2.47 -10.77
N GLY A 66 -9.91 3.34 -9.77
CA GLY A 66 -10.70 4.56 -9.87
C GLY A 66 -12.14 4.39 -9.42
N ALA A 67 -12.72 5.44 -8.85
CA ALA A 67 -14.04 5.39 -8.27
C ALA A 67 -14.88 6.63 -8.56
N THR A 68 -16.19 6.43 -8.62
CA THR A 68 -17.18 7.51 -8.53
C THR A 68 -17.90 7.41 -7.19
N THR A 69 -17.62 8.34 -6.29
CA THR A 69 -18.25 8.42 -4.97
C THR A 69 -19.44 9.37 -5.04
N SER A 70 -20.63 8.87 -4.67
CA SER A 70 -21.88 9.61 -4.74
C SER A 70 -22.68 9.48 -3.44
N GLY A 71 -23.43 10.52 -3.07
CA GLY A 71 -24.39 10.48 -1.97
C GLY A 71 -23.81 10.39 -0.56
N THR A 72 -22.50 10.55 -0.41
CA THR A 72 -21.81 10.49 0.88
C THR A 72 -21.72 11.88 1.55
N TYR A 73 -21.25 11.89 2.80
CA TYR A 73 -20.93 13.15 3.49
C TYR A 73 -19.84 13.94 2.76
N TRP A 74 -18.88 13.27 2.08
CA TRP A 74 -17.88 13.93 1.24
C TRP A 74 -18.52 14.77 0.13
N ASN A 75 -19.49 14.19 -0.56
CA ASN A 75 -20.24 14.89 -1.62
C ASN A 75 -20.97 16.11 -1.06
N THR A 76 -21.68 15.93 0.05
CA THR A 76 -22.53 16.97 0.63
C THR A 76 -21.72 18.16 1.15
N TYR A 77 -20.67 17.88 1.94
CA TYR A 77 -19.97 18.94 2.66
C TYR A 77 -18.77 19.53 1.92
N TYR A 78 -18.17 18.78 1.00
CA TYR A 78 -16.93 19.20 0.33
C TYR A 78 -17.08 19.37 -1.19
N ASN A 79 -18.08 18.78 -1.82
CA ASN A 79 -18.27 18.87 -3.28
C ASN A 79 -19.64 19.40 -3.70
N ASN A 80 -20.33 20.13 -2.84
CA ASN A 80 -21.65 20.75 -3.11
C ASN A 80 -22.70 19.74 -3.61
N GLY A 81 -22.72 18.53 -3.07
CA GLY A 81 -23.61 17.44 -3.43
C GLY A 81 -23.29 16.75 -4.76
N ARG A 82 -22.22 17.15 -5.44
CA ARG A 82 -21.82 16.55 -6.73
C ARG A 82 -21.02 15.28 -6.51
N ASP A 83 -21.03 14.41 -7.53
CA ASP A 83 -20.19 13.22 -7.55
C ASP A 83 -18.70 13.59 -7.49
N ILE A 84 -17.95 12.75 -6.77
CA ILE A 84 -16.50 12.83 -6.70
C ILE A 84 -15.98 11.71 -7.60
N VAL A 85 -15.33 12.09 -8.70
CA VAL A 85 -14.69 11.16 -9.61
C VAL A 85 -13.20 11.14 -9.27
N THR A 86 -12.71 10.02 -8.80
CA THR A 86 -11.29 9.78 -8.57
C THR A 86 -10.75 8.93 -9.71
N PRO A 87 -9.71 9.38 -10.43
CA PRO A 87 -9.08 8.58 -11.47
C PRO A 87 -8.40 7.35 -10.87
N ALA A 88 -8.14 6.35 -11.70
CA ALA A 88 -7.29 5.22 -11.34
C ALA A 88 -5.90 5.69 -10.88
N TYR A 89 -5.23 4.85 -10.10
CA TYR A 89 -3.83 5.05 -9.75
C TYR A 89 -2.99 5.09 -11.02
N ASP A 90 -2.23 6.17 -11.21
CA ASP A 90 -1.43 6.40 -12.39
C ASP A 90 -0.18 7.19 -11.98
N PHE A 91 1.00 6.70 -12.30
CA PHE A 91 2.24 7.44 -12.11
C PHE A 91 3.05 7.61 -13.40
N ASP A 92 2.68 6.91 -14.47
CA ASP A 92 3.37 6.99 -15.76
C ASP A 92 2.70 7.94 -16.77
N GLY A 93 1.51 8.44 -16.42
CA GLY A 93 0.72 9.37 -17.25
C GLY A 93 -0.14 8.70 -18.30
N ASN A 94 -0.34 7.38 -18.21
CA ASN A 94 -1.20 6.61 -19.09
C ASN A 94 -2.44 6.07 -18.38
N ALA A 95 -3.37 6.91 -18.03
CA ALA A 95 -4.59 6.56 -17.30
C ALA A 95 -5.52 5.53 -17.99
N GLY A 96 -5.18 5.07 -19.18
CA GLY A 96 -5.98 4.11 -19.96
C GLY A 96 -5.70 2.63 -19.68
N ALA A 97 -4.58 2.32 -19.04
CA ALA A 97 -4.19 0.95 -18.71
C ALA A 97 -3.06 0.94 -17.68
N PHE A 98 -3.08 -0.02 -16.77
CA PHE A 98 -1.97 -0.22 -15.84
C PHE A 98 -0.76 -0.82 -16.53
N SER A 99 0.39 -0.17 -16.37
CA SER A 99 1.69 -0.74 -16.72
C SER A 99 2.12 -1.83 -15.71
N ASN A 100 3.06 -2.69 -16.11
CA ASN A 100 3.62 -3.68 -15.19
C ASN A 100 4.23 -3.02 -13.94
N ALA A 101 4.88 -1.86 -14.11
CA ALA A 101 5.47 -1.13 -12.99
C ALA A 101 4.43 -0.61 -12.00
N GLU A 102 3.26 -0.19 -12.47
CA GLU A 102 2.14 0.19 -11.62
C GLU A 102 1.53 -1.02 -10.91
N LEU A 103 1.33 -2.13 -11.61
CA LEU A 103 0.84 -3.36 -11.01
C LEU A 103 1.79 -3.86 -9.90
N GLU A 104 3.09 -3.85 -10.14
CA GLU A 104 4.11 -4.17 -9.13
C GLU A 104 4.04 -3.22 -7.93
N ARG A 105 3.84 -1.92 -8.18
CA ARG A 105 3.72 -0.93 -7.10
C ARG A 105 2.43 -1.13 -6.30
N ILE A 106 1.30 -1.43 -6.93
CA ILE A 106 0.05 -1.76 -6.26
C ILE A 106 0.22 -2.99 -5.36
N GLN A 107 0.84 -4.05 -5.86
CA GLN A 107 1.13 -5.25 -5.06
C GLN A 107 2.05 -4.95 -3.88
N TYR A 108 3.07 -4.12 -4.08
CA TYR A 108 3.96 -3.67 -3.01
C TYR A 108 3.22 -2.87 -1.94
N ILE A 109 2.35 -1.92 -2.33
CA ILE A 109 1.54 -1.13 -1.39
C ILE A 109 0.62 -2.08 -0.61
N TRP A 110 -0.08 -2.98 -1.29
CA TRP A 110 -0.95 -3.96 -0.66
C TRP A 110 -0.20 -4.81 0.37
N GLN A 111 0.99 -5.34 0.02
CA GLN A 111 1.81 -6.13 0.94
C GLN A 111 2.18 -5.36 2.20
N ARG A 112 2.63 -4.10 2.04
CA ARG A 112 3.04 -3.27 3.18
C ARG A 112 1.87 -2.99 4.12
N VAL A 113 0.71 -2.63 3.57
CA VAL A 113 -0.49 -2.42 4.39
C VAL A 113 -0.97 -3.73 5.02
N ALA A 114 -0.95 -4.84 4.29
CA ALA A 114 -1.36 -6.15 4.82
C ALA A 114 -0.49 -6.58 6.02
N GLU A 115 0.83 -6.32 5.99
CA GLU A 115 1.73 -6.59 7.11
C GLU A 115 1.31 -5.85 8.39
N ASP A 116 0.86 -4.59 8.29
CA ASP A 116 0.45 -3.79 9.43
C ASP A 116 -0.85 -4.32 10.08
N TYR A 117 -1.67 -5.02 9.31
CA TYR A 117 -2.96 -5.55 9.77
C TYR A 117 -2.93 -7.03 10.17
N ILE A 118 -1.78 -7.73 10.10
CA ILE A 118 -1.64 -9.15 10.51
C ILE A 118 -2.28 -9.45 11.89
N PRO A 119 -2.19 -8.59 12.93
CA PRO A 119 -2.75 -8.90 14.23
C PRO A 119 -4.29 -8.84 14.31
N PHE A 120 -4.97 -8.39 13.27
CA PHE A 120 -6.40 -8.11 13.27
C PHE A 120 -7.17 -9.11 12.41
N ASP A 121 -8.44 -9.37 12.75
CA ASP A 121 -9.37 -10.14 11.91
C ASP A 121 -9.93 -9.26 10.79
N VAL A 122 -9.06 -8.91 9.84
CA VAL A 122 -9.35 -8.01 8.72
C VAL A 122 -8.70 -8.55 7.44
N ASP A 123 -9.47 -8.66 6.39
CA ASP A 123 -8.95 -8.94 5.05
C ASP A 123 -8.62 -7.63 4.33
N LEU A 124 -7.33 -7.41 4.05
CA LEU A 124 -6.88 -6.41 3.11
C LEU A 124 -7.01 -7.00 1.71
N THR A 125 -7.84 -6.41 0.89
CA THR A 125 -8.07 -6.89 -0.48
C THR A 125 -7.94 -5.78 -1.51
N THR A 126 -7.51 -6.16 -2.71
CA THR A 126 -7.61 -5.34 -3.92
C THR A 126 -8.78 -5.78 -4.79
N GLN A 127 -9.49 -6.86 -4.41
CA GLN A 127 -10.68 -7.29 -5.12
C GLN A 127 -11.89 -6.48 -4.68
N GLU A 128 -12.63 -5.93 -5.65
CA GLU A 128 -13.86 -5.19 -5.35
C GLU A 128 -14.88 -6.11 -4.64
N PRO A 129 -15.33 -5.73 -3.43
CA PRO A 129 -16.36 -6.47 -2.72
C PRO A 129 -17.71 -6.40 -3.43
N ALA A 130 -18.56 -7.39 -3.18
CA ALA A 130 -19.94 -7.35 -3.66
C ALA A 130 -20.67 -6.09 -3.16
N ALA A 131 -21.62 -5.60 -3.93
CA ALA A 131 -22.39 -4.41 -3.59
C ALA A 131 -23.00 -4.54 -2.17
N GLY A 132 -22.75 -3.55 -1.33
CA GLY A 132 -23.17 -3.52 0.08
C GLY A 132 -22.25 -4.33 1.04
N GLY A 133 -21.25 -5.05 0.55
CA GLY A 133 -20.35 -5.87 1.38
C GLY A 133 -19.47 -5.08 2.35
N LEU A 134 -19.37 -3.77 2.18
CA LEU A 134 -18.63 -2.89 3.09
C LEU A 134 -19.54 -2.16 4.10
N VAL A 135 -20.85 -2.30 3.97
CA VAL A 135 -21.82 -1.57 4.79
C VAL A 135 -22.20 -2.36 6.03
N ASN A 136 -22.10 -1.76 7.22
CA ASN A 136 -22.65 -2.35 8.43
C ASN A 136 -24.17 -2.14 8.45
N SER A 137 -24.92 -3.16 8.10
CA SER A 137 -26.39 -3.11 8.07
C SER A 137 -27.04 -3.17 9.46
N GLY A 138 -26.25 -3.39 10.52
CA GLY A 138 -26.76 -3.51 11.89
C GLY A 138 -27.41 -4.86 12.19
N GLY A 139 -28.10 -4.93 13.34
CA GLY A 139 -28.95 -6.06 13.72
C GLY A 139 -28.24 -7.37 14.03
N GLY A 140 -27.47 -7.91 13.28
CA GLY A 140 -26.73 -9.17 13.42
C GLY A 140 -25.68 -9.30 12.34
N ASP A 141 -25.48 -8.20 11.60
CA ASP A 141 -24.42 -8.12 10.62
C ASP A 141 -23.07 -8.24 11.31
N THR A 142 -22.27 -9.17 10.86
CA THR A 142 -20.92 -9.41 11.39
C THR A 142 -19.85 -9.08 10.35
N THR A 143 -20.24 -8.76 9.11
CA THR A 143 -19.33 -8.55 7.99
C THR A 143 -19.52 -7.17 7.40
N TRP A 144 -18.50 -6.33 7.53
CA TRP A 144 -18.47 -4.98 6.92
C TRP A 144 -17.02 -4.53 6.72
N GLY A 145 -16.84 -3.34 6.19
CA GLY A 145 -15.51 -2.82 5.95
C GLY A 145 -15.47 -1.36 5.55
N VAL A 146 -14.38 -0.98 4.92
CA VAL A 146 -14.19 0.34 4.35
C VAL A 146 -13.48 0.26 3.00
N ARG A 147 -13.89 1.10 2.09
CA ARG A 147 -13.19 1.37 0.82
C ARG A 147 -12.13 2.43 1.05
N VAL A 148 -10.92 2.21 0.54
CA VAL A 148 -9.85 3.19 0.47
C VAL A 148 -9.59 3.49 -0.99
N VAL A 149 -10.10 4.61 -1.49
CA VAL A 149 -9.94 5.05 -2.87
C VAL A 149 -8.55 5.69 -3.02
N ILE A 150 -7.72 5.13 -3.88
CA ILE A 150 -6.31 5.50 -4.03
C ILE A 150 -6.07 6.03 -5.44
N GLY A 151 -5.99 7.36 -5.58
CA GLY A 151 -5.79 8.02 -6.87
C GLY A 151 -5.95 9.54 -6.81
N GLY A 152 -5.52 10.21 -7.86
CA GLY A 152 -5.69 11.64 -8.06
C GLY A 152 -5.14 12.54 -6.97
N GLY A 153 -5.50 13.82 -7.02
CA GLY A 153 -5.00 14.89 -6.14
C GLY A 153 -6.02 15.48 -5.17
N GLY A 154 -7.27 14.99 -5.14
CA GLY A 154 -8.28 15.43 -4.18
C GLY A 154 -8.69 16.91 -4.26
N ALA A 155 -8.68 17.51 -5.45
CA ALA A 155 -9.00 18.93 -5.65
C ALA A 155 -10.37 19.36 -5.09
N TRP A 156 -11.31 18.44 -5.02
CA TRP A 156 -12.66 18.65 -4.46
C TRP A 156 -12.65 18.96 -2.96
N LEU A 157 -11.61 18.55 -2.23
CA LEU A 157 -11.49 18.79 -0.78
C LEU A 157 -11.25 20.27 -0.46
N GLY A 158 -10.74 21.06 -1.42
CA GLY A 158 -10.47 22.50 -1.28
C GLY A 158 -9.27 22.84 -0.40
N GLN A 159 -8.50 21.84 0.02
CA GLN A 159 -7.25 22.01 0.79
C GLN A 159 -6.26 20.90 0.45
N PRO A 160 -4.96 21.18 0.52
CA PRO A 160 -3.96 20.14 0.27
C PRO A 160 -3.95 19.11 1.39
N ALA A 161 -4.01 17.82 1.02
CA ALA A 161 -3.92 16.69 1.94
C ALA A 161 -3.31 15.50 1.19
N GLY A 162 -2.61 14.60 1.90
CA GLY A 162 -2.16 13.33 1.36
C GLY A 162 -3.27 12.26 1.38
N GLY A 163 -4.30 12.48 2.18
CA GLY A 163 -5.47 11.61 2.28
C GLY A 163 -6.44 12.12 3.32
N VAL A 164 -7.65 11.59 3.33
CA VAL A 164 -8.70 11.95 4.28
C VAL A 164 -9.57 10.75 4.62
N ALA A 165 -10.04 10.71 5.86
CA ALA A 165 -11.00 9.72 6.35
C ALA A 165 -11.94 10.38 7.36
N TYR A 166 -13.18 9.89 7.44
CA TYR A 166 -14.02 10.17 8.60
C TYR A 166 -13.65 9.23 9.74
N MET A 167 -13.55 9.79 10.95
CA MET A 167 -13.42 8.95 12.15
C MET A 167 -14.66 8.06 12.28
N ASP A 168 -14.44 6.82 12.71
CA ASP A 168 -15.48 5.80 12.93
C ASP A 168 -16.22 5.33 11.66
N SER A 169 -15.88 5.82 10.45
CA SER A 169 -16.58 5.45 9.20
C SER A 169 -16.52 3.94 8.88
N PHE A 170 -15.56 3.22 9.46
CA PHE A 170 -15.43 1.77 9.33
C PHE A 170 -16.67 0.98 9.79
N THR A 171 -17.46 1.54 10.69
CA THR A 171 -18.65 0.90 11.28
C THR A 171 -19.98 1.49 10.77
N TRP A 172 -19.94 2.37 9.76
CA TRP A 172 -21.12 3.05 9.29
C TRP A 172 -22.03 2.16 8.44
N ASN A 173 -23.30 2.53 8.39
CA ASN A 173 -24.32 1.90 7.55
C ASN A 173 -24.36 2.49 6.12
N SER A 174 -23.26 3.05 5.67
CA SER A 174 -23.08 3.62 4.33
C SER A 174 -21.64 3.36 3.88
N ASP A 175 -21.46 3.10 2.58
CA ASP A 175 -20.13 3.05 1.98
C ASP A 175 -19.59 4.48 1.85
N THR A 176 -18.92 4.94 2.91
CA THR A 176 -18.26 6.25 2.94
C THR A 176 -16.76 6.02 2.91
N PRO A 177 -16.13 6.19 1.74
CA PRO A 177 -14.74 5.82 1.56
C PRO A 177 -13.76 6.73 2.29
N CYS A 178 -12.57 6.20 2.58
CA CYS A 178 -11.35 6.98 2.80
C CYS A 178 -10.72 7.30 1.44
N PHE A 179 -9.90 8.35 1.37
CA PHE A 179 -9.19 8.71 0.15
C PHE A 179 -7.68 8.85 0.42
N VAL A 180 -6.88 8.40 -0.53
CA VAL A 180 -5.43 8.64 -0.59
C VAL A 180 -5.14 9.36 -1.89
N PHE A 181 -4.60 10.57 -1.79
CA PHE A 181 -4.33 11.46 -2.92
C PHE A 181 -2.88 11.31 -3.36
N VAL A 182 -2.64 10.40 -4.27
CA VAL A 182 -1.30 9.98 -4.71
C VAL A 182 -0.51 11.11 -5.36
N ASP A 183 -1.17 12.03 -6.07
CA ASP A 183 -0.52 13.19 -6.69
C ASP A 183 0.11 14.11 -5.64
N ASN A 184 -0.49 14.19 -4.45
CA ASN A 184 0.01 15.00 -3.34
C ASN A 184 1.11 14.28 -2.53
N LEU A 185 1.32 12.99 -2.78
CA LEU A 185 2.32 12.14 -2.13
C LEU A 185 3.48 11.77 -3.06
N GLY A 186 3.60 12.45 -4.20
CA GLY A 186 4.63 12.15 -5.20
C GLY A 186 4.43 10.79 -5.88
N ASN A 187 3.18 10.36 -6.04
CA ASN A 187 2.79 9.07 -6.64
C ASN A 187 3.43 7.84 -5.96
N GLY A 188 3.76 7.98 -4.68
CA GLY A 188 4.42 6.90 -3.92
C GLY A 188 5.91 6.75 -4.21
N ALA A 189 6.56 7.81 -4.72
CA ALA A 189 8.00 7.84 -4.99
C ALA A 189 8.81 7.91 -3.70
#